data_d439bdadad15a1b9f4ddcafdc9e31dba
#
_entry.id   d439bdadad15a1b9f4ddcafdc9e31dba
#
_cell.length_a   1.000
_cell.length_b   1.000
_cell.length_c   1.000
_cell.angle_alpha   90.00
_cell.angle_beta   90.00
_cell.angle_gamma   90.00
#
_symmetry.space_group_name_H-M   'P 1'
#
loop_
_entity.id
_entity.type
_entity.pdbx_description
1 polymer ?
#
loop_
_entity_poly.entity_id
_entity_poly.type
_entity_poly.pdbx_seq_one_letter_code
_entity_poly.pdbx_strand_id
1 'polypeptide(L)'
;SAMAAAALCHLKGGAPEQCAAAAAMALGNLLGLVCDPVAGLVEVPCVKRNVVGAVNAVSCANMALAGVDYAIPCDEVIDAMGRVGSLLSPDLRETGQGGLAATPTGVRIAQALAEQG
;
A
#
# COMPACT_ATOMS: atom_id res chain seq x y z
N SER A 1 -3.75 -5.34 -0.23
CA SER A 1 -4.81 -4.64 -0.98
C SER A 1 -5.14 -5.35 -2.30
N ALA A 2 -4.17 -5.59 -3.20
CA ALA A 2 -4.41 -6.17 -4.52
C ALA A 2 -5.07 -7.56 -4.49
N MET A 3 -4.54 -8.50 -3.71
CA MET A 3 -5.14 -9.83 -3.53
C MET A 3 -6.57 -9.74 -2.99
N ALA A 4 -6.80 -8.86 -2.02
CA ALA A 4 -8.13 -8.65 -1.44
C ALA A 4 -9.11 -8.05 -2.46
N ALA A 5 -8.65 -7.12 -3.32
CA ALA A 5 -9.47 -6.55 -4.38
C ALA A 5 -9.91 -7.62 -5.39
N ALA A 6 -8.97 -8.44 -5.88
CA ALA A 6 -9.29 -9.55 -6.79
C ALA A 6 -10.22 -10.58 -6.15
N ALA A 7 -9.93 -11.00 -4.92
CA ALA A 7 -10.75 -11.96 -4.18
C ALA A 7 -12.18 -11.46 -3.94
N LEU A 8 -12.33 -10.20 -3.53
CA LEU A 8 -13.64 -9.60 -3.32
C LEU A 8 -14.42 -9.46 -4.63
N CYS A 9 -13.73 -9.10 -5.72
CA CYS A 9 -14.33 -9.06 -7.05
C CYS A 9 -14.86 -10.44 -7.45
N HIS A 10 -14.06 -11.49 -7.28
CA HIS A 10 -14.44 -12.88 -7.55
C HIS A 10 -15.63 -13.33 -6.69
N LEU A 11 -15.60 -13.09 -5.38
CA LEU A 11 -16.67 -13.46 -4.46
C LEU A 11 -18.00 -12.79 -4.80
N LYS A 12 -17.97 -11.62 -5.43
CA LYS A 12 -19.16 -10.90 -5.91
C LYS A 12 -19.57 -11.28 -7.33
N GLY A 13 -18.97 -12.33 -7.91
CA GLY A 13 -19.34 -12.84 -9.23
C GLY A 13 -18.62 -12.16 -10.40
N GLY A 14 -17.53 -11.45 -10.14
CA GLY A 14 -16.71 -10.85 -11.20
C GLY A 14 -16.01 -11.88 -12.07
N ALA A 15 -15.91 -11.59 -13.37
CA ALA A 15 -15.14 -12.38 -14.32
C ALA A 15 -13.63 -12.29 -14.04
N PRO A 16 -12.81 -13.24 -14.53
CA PRO A 16 -11.36 -13.21 -14.33
C PRO A 16 -10.71 -11.89 -14.73
N GLU A 17 -11.15 -11.30 -15.85
CA GLU A 17 -10.66 -10.02 -16.36
C GLU A 17 -10.97 -8.87 -15.39
N GLN A 18 -12.15 -8.88 -14.77
CA GLN A 18 -12.54 -7.90 -13.74
C GLN A 18 -11.72 -8.08 -12.47
N CYS A 19 -11.41 -9.32 -12.09
CA CYS A 19 -10.55 -9.60 -10.93
C CYS A 19 -9.12 -9.07 -11.17
N ALA A 20 -8.58 -9.25 -12.37
CA ALA A 20 -7.28 -8.71 -12.76
C ALA A 20 -7.29 -7.16 -12.77
N ALA A 21 -8.35 -6.55 -13.31
CA ALA A 21 -8.52 -5.10 -13.29
C ALA A 21 -8.60 -4.55 -11.86
N ALA A 22 -9.34 -5.21 -10.96
CA ALA A 22 -9.42 -4.82 -9.55
C ALA A 22 -8.05 -4.85 -8.87
N ALA A 23 -7.24 -5.88 -9.13
CA ALA A 23 -5.88 -5.98 -8.61
C ALA A 23 -4.98 -4.87 -9.18
N ALA A 24 -5.05 -4.62 -10.49
CA ALA A 24 -4.28 -3.58 -11.17
C ALA A 24 -4.59 -2.19 -10.59
N MET A 25 -5.87 -1.85 -10.45
CA MET A 25 -6.31 -0.60 -9.82
C MET A 25 -5.77 -0.46 -8.39
N ALA A 26 -5.86 -1.54 -7.60
CA ALA A 26 -5.42 -1.52 -6.21
C ALA A 26 -3.91 -1.32 -6.08
N LEU A 27 -3.11 -1.91 -6.96
CA LEU A 27 -1.67 -1.69 -7.02
C LEU A 27 -1.35 -0.28 -7.50
N GLY A 28 -1.99 0.18 -8.58
CA GLY A 28 -1.77 1.49 -9.17
C GLY A 28 -2.01 2.63 -8.17
N ASN A 29 -3.03 2.50 -7.33
CA ASN A 29 -3.34 3.48 -6.27
C ASN A 29 -2.28 3.53 -5.15
N LEU A 30 -1.43 2.52 -5.03
CA LEU A 30 -0.44 2.39 -3.96
C LEU A 30 1.00 2.56 -4.45
N LEU A 31 1.21 2.95 -5.71
CA LEU A 31 2.55 3.23 -6.25
C LEU A 31 3.24 4.30 -5.42
N GLY A 32 4.47 4.02 -5.00
CA GLY A 32 5.28 4.98 -4.24
C GLY A 32 4.87 5.15 -2.78
N LEU A 33 4.01 4.30 -2.24
CA LEU A 33 3.71 4.32 -0.82
C LEU A 33 4.96 3.98 -0.01
N VAL A 34 5.39 4.93 0.82
CA VAL A 34 6.60 4.78 1.62
C VAL A 34 6.38 3.89 2.85
N CYS A 35 7.45 3.30 3.35
CA CYS A 35 7.48 2.55 4.60
C CYS A 35 8.43 3.26 5.57
N ASP A 36 7.85 3.98 6.53
CA ASP A 36 8.55 4.91 7.43
C ASP A 36 8.13 4.72 8.90
N PRO A 37 8.29 3.48 9.45
CA PRO A 37 7.80 3.15 10.78
C PRO A 37 8.57 3.94 11.86
N VAL A 38 7.81 4.59 12.75
CA VAL A 38 8.37 5.32 13.91
C VAL A 38 8.96 4.30 14.88
N ALA A 39 10.22 4.48 15.26
CA ALA A 39 10.99 3.56 16.09
C ALA A 39 11.04 2.11 15.55
N GLY A 40 10.82 1.90 14.26
CA GLY A 40 10.73 0.57 13.66
C GLY A 40 9.45 -0.21 14.02
N LEU A 41 8.48 0.43 14.68
CA LEU A 41 7.25 -0.19 15.13
C LEU A 41 6.08 0.09 14.18
N VAL A 42 5.15 -0.86 14.08
CA VAL A 42 4.03 -0.78 13.13
C VAL A 42 2.84 0.05 13.60
N GLU A 43 2.82 0.50 14.85
CA GLU A 43 1.74 1.32 15.42
C GLU A 43 1.58 2.64 14.69
N VAL A 44 2.69 3.23 14.24
CA VAL A 44 2.68 4.49 13.49
C VAL A 44 3.68 4.37 12.33
N PRO A 45 3.21 4.42 11.09
CA PRO A 45 1.83 4.60 10.62
C PRO A 45 1.14 3.33 10.13
N CYS A 46 1.79 2.16 10.17
CA CYS A 46 1.42 0.97 9.39
C CYS A 46 0.01 0.45 9.70
N VAL A 47 -0.39 0.41 10.97
CA VAL A 47 -1.74 -0.03 11.36
C VAL A 47 -2.82 0.85 10.70
N LYS A 48 -2.62 2.18 10.66
CA LYS A 48 -3.56 3.10 10.00
C LYS A 48 -3.52 2.99 8.47
N ARG A 49 -2.34 2.73 7.89
CA ARG A 49 -2.21 2.50 6.44
C ARG A 49 -2.88 1.21 5.98
N ASN A 50 -3.00 0.19 6.82
CA ASN A 50 -3.77 -1.01 6.50
C ASN A 50 -5.26 -0.70 6.25
N VAL A 51 -5.82 0.30 6.94
CA VAL A 51 -7.19 0.78 6.66
C VAL A 51 -7.29 1.32 5.24
N VAL A 52 -6.32 2.11 4.80
CA VAL A 52 -6.24 2.60 3.40
C VAL A 52 -6.22 1.43 2.43
N GLY A 53 -5.39 0.42 2.71
CA GLY A 53 -5.29 -0.79 1.89
C GLY A 53 -6.60 -1.58 1.80
N ALA A 54 -7.34 -1.66 2.91
CA ALA A 54 -8.63 -2.35 2.96
C ALA A 54 -9.71 -1.60 2.18
N VAL A 55 -9.84 -0.29 2.40
CA VAL A 55 -10.81 0.56 1.67
C VAL A 55 -10.50 0.59 0.18
N ASN A 56 -9.22 0.71 -0.19
CA ASN A 56 -8.78 0.64 -1.58
C ASN A 56 -9.20 -0.67 -2.24
N ALA A 57 -9.05 -1.81 -1.57
CA ALA A 57 -9.46 -3.11 -2.10
C ALA A 57 -10.96 -3.16 -2.41
N VAL A 58 -11.80 -2.71 -1.48
CA VAL A 58 -13.26 -2.68 -1.67
C VAL A 58 -13.65 -1.75 -2.82
N SER A 59 -13.07 -0.56 -2.88
CA SER A 59 -13.36 0.42 -3.93
C SER A 59 -12.96 -0.10 -5.31
N CYS A 60 -11.76 -0.70 -5.43
CA CYS A 60 -11.28 -1.24 -6.70
C CYS A 60 -12.12 -2.43 -7.18
N ALA A 61 -12.52 -3.34 -6.27
CA ALA A 61 -13.43 -4.43 -6.61
C ALA A 61 -14.78 -3.91 -7.14
N ASN A 62 -15.36 -2.91 -6.49
CA ASN A 62 -16.63 -2.32 -6.91
C ASN A 62 -16.50 -1.60 -8.27
N MET A 63 -15.40 -0.87 -8.52
CA MET A 63 -15.15 -0.23 -9.81
C MET A 63 -15.03 -1.25 -10.93
N ALA A 64 -14.26 -2.32 -10.73
CA ALA A 64 -14.11 -3.39 -11.72
C ALA A 64 -15.44 -4.08 -12.02
N LEU A 65 -16.26 -4.38 -11.00
CA LEU A 65 -17.59 -4.95 -11.15
C LEU A 65 -18.57 -4.01 -11.88
N ALA A 66 -18.39 -2.71 -11.73
CA ALA A 66 -19.15 -1.70 -12.46
C ALA A 66 -18.70 -1.51 -13.91
N GLY A 67 -17.68 -2.27 -14.36
CA GLY A 67 -17.16 -2.20 -15.73
C GLY A 67 -16.14 -1.09 -15.96
N VAL A 68 -15.57 -0.51 -14.90
CA VAL A 68 -14.47 0.45 -15.06
C VAL A 68 -13.23 -0.31 -15.51
N ASP A 69 -12.74 0.03 -16.70
CA ASP A 69 -11.49 -0.48 -17.23
C ASP A 69 -10.31 0.32 -16.67
N TYR A 70 -9.24 -0.39 -16.31
CA TYR A 70 -8.00 0.26 -15.85
C TYR A 70 -7.04 0.58 -17.00
N ALA A 71 -7.26 0.03 -18.18
CA ALA A 71 -6.47 0.20 -19.40
C ALA A 71 -5.01 -0.32 -19.31
N ILE A 72 -4.39 -0.37 -18.13
CA ILE A 72 -3.03 -0.89 -17.93
C ILE A 72 -3.13 -2.30 -17.38
N PRO A 73 -2.56 -3.32 -18.07
CA PRO A 73 -2.57 -4.69 -17.60
C PRO A 73 -1.90 -4.86 -16.23
N CYS A 74 -2.39 -5.82 -15.44
CA CYS A 74 -1.91 -6.03 -14.07
C CYS A 74 -0.39 -6.29 -14.00
N ASP A 75 0.16 -7.03 -14.94
CA ASP A 75 1.60 -7.32 -15.01
C ASP A 75 2.43 -6.06 -15.20
N GLU A 76 1.97 -5.13 -16.05
CA GLU A 76 2.65 -3.85 -16.27
C GLU A 76 2.59 -2.95 -15.02
N VAL A 77 1.48 -3.01 -14.27
CA VAL A 77 1.35 -2.29 -12.98
C VAL A 77 2.30 -2.87 -11.94
N ILE A 78 2.45 -4.20 -11.88
CA ILE A 78 3.41 -4.87 -11.00
C ILE A 78 4.83 -4.42 -11.33
N ASP A 79 5.22 -4.43 -12.60
CA ASP A 79 6.52 -3.97 -13.05
C ASP A 79 6.76 -2.48 -12.72
N ALA A 80 5.74 -1.65 -12.93
CA ALA A 80 5.81 -0.23 -12.57
C ALA A 80 6.01 -0.04 -11.07
N MET A 81 5.30 -0.81 -10.24
CA MET A 81 5.45 -0.78 -8.79
C MET A 81 6.88 -1.15 -8.37
N GLY A 82 7.45 -2.21 -8.97
CA GLY A 82 8.84 -2.61 -8.72
C GLY A 82 9.83 -1.51 -9.08
N ARG A 83 9.66 -0.88 -10.24
CA ARG A 83 10.53 0.24 -10.67
C ARG A 83 10.41 1.46 -9.75
N VAL A 84 9.18 1.85 -9.41
CA VAL A 84 8.95 2.98 -8.48
C VAL A 84 9.54 2.69 -7.11
N GLY A 85 9.34 1.47 -6.58
CA GLY A 85 9.91 1.05 -5.31
C GLY A 85 11.44 1.13 -5.30
N SER A 86 12.09 0.76 -6.41
CA SER A 86 13.55 0.83 -6.56
C SER A 86 14.09 2.27 -6.57
N LEU A 87 13.26 3.25 -6.97
CA LEU A 87 13.62 4.67 -6.98
C LEU A 87 13.41 5.36 -5.64
N LEU A 88 12.71 4.74 -4.69
CA LEU A 88 12.55 5.30 -3.36
C LEU A 88 13.91 5.35 -2.64
N SER A 89 14.16 6.45 -1.92
CA SER A 89 15.32 6.55 -1.03
C SER A 89 15.34 5.39 -0.03
N PRO A 90 16.51 4.84 0.31
CA PRO A 90 16.65 3.89 1.41
C PRO A 90 15.96 4.32 2.71
N ASP A 91 15.92 5.62 2.99
CA ASP A 91 15.28 6.19 4.18
C ASP A 91 13.75 5.96 4.22
N LEU A 92 13.14 5.66 3.07
CA LEU A 92 11.70 5.46 2.91
C LEU A 92 11.32 3.98 2.70
N ARG A 93 12.27 3.06 2.88
CA ARG A 93 12.11 1.61 2.67
C ARG A 93 12.27 0.81 3.96
N GLU A 94 11.41 1.08 4.95
CA GLU A 94 11.34 0.38 6.24
C GLU A 94 12.58 0.58 7.16
N THR A 95 13.43 1.53 6.85
CA THR A 95 14.64 1.80 7.66
C THR A 95 14.37 2.64 8.90
N GLY A 96 13.20 3.29 8.98
CA GLY A 96 12.89 4.24 10.07
C GLY A 96 13.74 5.50 10.07
N GLN A 97 14.43 5.80 8.94
CA GLN A 97 15.36 6.93 8.83
C GLN A 97 14.71 8.17 8.22
N GLY A 98 13.58 8.03 7.54
CA GLY A 98 12.91 9.12 6.83
C GLY A 98 11.41 9.18 7.10
N GLY A 99 10.71 10.03 6.36
CA GLY A 99 9.27 10.18 6.43
C GLY A 99 8.79 10.57 7.83
N LEU A 100 7.74 9.91 8.33
CA LEU A 100 7.17 10.18 9.65
C LEU A 100 8.15 9.87 10.80
N ALA A 101 9.03 8.88 10.62
CA ALA A 101 10.03 8.53 11.62
C ALA A 101 11.04 9.66 11.86
N ALA A 102 11.34 10.47 10.84
CA ALA A 102 12.27 11.59 10.93
C ALA A 102 11.61 12.90 11.41
N THR A 103 10.32 12.92 11.67
CA THR A 103 9.67 14.11 12.24
C THR A 103 10.14 14.36 13.68
N PRO A 104 10.15 15.62 14.17
CA PRO A 104 10.56 15.90 15.55
C PRO A 104 9.82 15.06 16.60
N THR A 105 8.54 14.78 16.38
CA THR A 105 7.77 13.92 17.28
C THR A 105 8.13 12.44 17.13
N GLY A 106 8.34 11.96 15.91
CA GLY A 106 8.80 10.60 15.65
C GLY A 106 10.13 10.30 16.35
N VAL A 107 11.09 11.20 16.24
CA VAL A 107 12.40 11.10 16.91
C VAL A 107 12.24 11.07 18.45
N ARG A 108 11.41 11.95 19.02
CA ARG A 108 11.17 11.95 20.49
C ARG A 108 10.53 10.64 20.96
N ILE A 109 9.59 10.08 20.19
CA ILE A 109 8.98 8.78 20.52
C ILE A 109 10.04 7.68 20.51
N ALA A 110 10.88 7.64 19.48
CA ALA A 110 11.94 6.64 19.38
C ALA A 110 12.93 6.74 20.54
N GLN A 111 13.33 7.94 20.95
CA GLN A 111 14.20 8.17 22.10
C GLN A 111 13.54 7.69 23.40
N ALA A 112 12.29 8.06 23.65
CA ALA A 112 11.58 7.66 24.86
C ALA A 112 11.41 6.15 24.99
N LEU A 113 11.21 5.44 23.85
CA LEU A 113 11.13 3.99 23.84
C LEU A 113 12.49 3.32 24.12
N ALA A 114 13.57 3.90 23.59
CA ALA A 114 14.93 3.38 23.85
C ALA A 114 15.35 3.53 25.31
N GLU A 115 14.83 4.52 26.03
CA GLU A 115 15.10 4.73 27.47
C GLU A 115 14.32 3.77 28.40
N GLN A 116 13.30 3.09 27.86
CA GLN A 116 12.44 2.17 28.63
C GLN A 116 12.86 0.69 28.50
N GLY A 117 13.76 0.37 27.59
CA GLY A 117 14.25 -0.98 27.32
C GLY A 117 15.67 -1.18 27.79
#